data_1d149086b9ccf745da33fc08455fe5e8
#
_entry.id   1d149086b9ccf745da33fc08455fe5e8
#
_cell.length_a   1.000
_cell.length_b   1.000
_cell.length_c   1.000
_cell.angle_alpha   90.00
_cell.angle_beta   90.00
_cell.angle_gamma   90.00
#
_symmetry.space_group_name_H-M   'P 1'
#
loop_
_entity.id
_entity.type
_entity.pdbx_description
1 polymer ?
#
loop_
_entity_poly.entity_id
_entity_poly.type
_entity_poly.pdbx_seq_one_letter_code
_entity_poly.pdbx_strand_id
1 'polypeptide(L)'
;MFDLLIYNCRIVDGSGAPWYRGNVAVKDGRIVKIGTCSMVKDSEAVETVDGGDLYLAPGFIDIHSHSDITLMKYPQAESRILQGITTEIGGNCGMSAAPVSEDEKRKKELEAYIGEMDYDWHTVGEFLKKVQQCRPSVNFGTEVGHGTIRIAVMGFENRKADDTEMDEMKDILRNALEDGAFAMSSGLIYPPGCYSDTDELAELSEELPAYGAFYATHMREEGEKVIDSVKEAIQICRRSGAPLNISHHKVISKDGFRKSCKVTTSLIEEARESGLDVTADQYPYCASSTTMDSNIPEWAFEGGM
;
A
#
# COMPACT_ATOMS: atom_id res chain seq x y z
N MET A 1 -9.30 7.88 35.71
CA MET A 1 -10.57 7.86 34.97
C MET A 1 -10.25 7.65 33.52
N PHE A 2 -10.93 6.76 32.83
CA PHE A 2 -10.77 6.49 31.42
C PHE A 2 -11.59 7.48 30.57
N ASP A 3 -11.20 7.73 29.34
CA ASP A 3 -11.99 8.58 28.44
C ASP A 3 -13.19 7.80 27.89
N LEU A 4 -12.96 6.53 27.53
CA LEU A 4 -13.97 5.62 26.99
C LEU A 4 -13.82 4.22 27.61
N LEU A 5 -14.93 3.61 27.93
CA LEU A 5 -15.04 2.20 28.28
C LEU A 5 -16.03 1.51 27.34
N ILE A 6 -15.56 0.50 26.62
CA ILE A 6 -16.42 -0.40 25.83
C ILE A 6 -16.57 -1.68 26.66
N TYR A 7 -17.79 -2.02 27.04
CA TYR A 7 -18.04 -3.15 27.94
C TYR A 7 -19.03 -4.16 27.32
N ASN A 8 -19.15 -5.32 27.96
CA ASN A 8 -20.03 -6.40 27.52
C ASN A 8 -19.78 -6.86 26.07
N CYS A 9 -18.50 -7.05 25.71
CA CYS A 9 -18.07 -7.44 24.36
C CYS A 9 -17.54 -8.87 24.31
N ARG A 10 -17.57 -9.46 23.11
CA ARG A 10 -16.76 -10.61 22.70
C ARG A 10 -15.49 -10.08 22.03
N ILE A 11 -14.39 -10.11 22.74
CA ILE A 11 -13.13 -9.53 22.28
C ILE A 11 -12.41 -10.49 21.36
N VAL A 12 -12.05 -10.03 20.16
CA VAL A 12 -11.14 -10.66 19.19
C VAL A 12 -9.92 -9.78 19.08
N ASP A 13 -8.83 -10.15 19.73
CA ASP A 13 -7.66 -9.30 19.93
C ASP A 13 -6.52 -9.48 18.91
N GLY A 14 -6.73 -10.35 17.91
CA GLY A 14 -5.74 -10.63 16.87
C GLY A 14 -4.63 -11.61 17.28
N SER A 15 -4.66 -12.15 18.49
CA SER A 15 -3.66 -13.12 18.98
C SER A 15 -3.75 -14.51 18.34
N GLY A 16 -4.82 -14.77 17.57
CA GLY A 16 -5.15 -16.10 17.06
C GLY A 16 -5.89 -17.00 18.09
N ALA A 17 -6.07 -16.53 19.32
CA ALA A 17 -6.88 -17.22 20.33
C ALA A 17 -8.37 -17.05 20.06
N PRO A 18 -9.23 -17.97 20.58
CA PRO A 18 -10.68 -17.77 20.55
C PRO A 18 -11.10 -16.48 21.27
N TRP A 19 -12.21 -15.88 20.84
CA TRP A 19 -12.78 -14.72 21.50
C TRP A 19 -13.10 -14.99 22.99
N TYR A 20 -13.06 -13.96 23.82
CA TYR A 20 -13.41 -14.00 25.23
C TYR A 20 -14.30 -12.80 25.60
N ARG A 21 -15.11 -12.95 26.65
CA ARG A 21 -15.91 -11.84 27.17
C ARG A 21 -15.05 -10.87 27.96
N GLY A 22 -15.18 -9.58 27.66
CA GLY A 22 -14.39 -8.57 28.33
C GLY A 22 -14.78 -7.14 28.02
N ASN A 23 -14.00 -6.25 28.59
CA ASN A 23 -14.13 -4.80 28.47
C ASN A 23 -12.80 -4.22 27.97
N VAL A 24 -12.89 -3.11 27.26
CA VAL A 24 -11.73 -2.36 26.78
C VAL A 24 -11.82 -0.92 27.28
N ALA A 25 -10.78 -0.45 27.94
CA ALA A 25 -10.68 0.93 28.41
C ALA A 25 -9.65 1.70 27.58
N VAL A 26 -10.05 2.91 27.18
CA VAL A 26 -9.25 3.85 26.39
C VAL A 26 -8.96 5.09 27.23
N LYS A 27 -7.73 5.59 27.15
CA LYS A 27 -7.31 6.86 27.72
C LYS A 27 -6.30 7.54 26.81
N ASP A 28 -6.44 8.83 26.60
CA ASP A 28 -5.57 9.64 25.75
C ASP A 28 -5.40 9.04 24.35
N GLY A 29 -6.52 8.53 23.77
CA GLY A 29 -6.54 7.90 22.44
C GLY A 29 -5.87 6.52 22.35
N ARG A 30 -5.49 5.90 23.49
CA ARG A 30 -4.83 4.59 23.53
C ARG A 30 -5.62 3.57 24.35
N ILE A 31 -5.60 2.32 23.89
CA ILE A 31 -6.09 1.21 24.70
C ILE A 31 -5.12 1.02 25.87
N VAL A 32 -5.60 1.26 27.09
CA VAL A 32 -4.79 1.17 28.31
C VAL A 32 -5.10 -0.07 29.14
N LYS A 33 -6.27 -0.69 28.92
CA LYS A 33 -6.65 -1.91 29.63
C LYS A 33 -7.60 -2.75 28.79
N ILE A 34 -7.35 -4.05 28.77
CA ILE A 34 -8.24 -5.08 28.23
C ILE A 34 -8.36 -6.15 29.31
N GLY A 35 -9.57 -6.62 29.60
CA GLY A 35 -9.75 -7.65 30.60
C GLY A 35 -11.18 -8.09 30.78
N THR A 36 -11.40 -9.07 31.66
CA THR A 36 -12.74 -9.56 31.99
C THR A 36 -13.57 -8.45 32.66
N CYS A 37 -14.89 -8.58 32.58
CA CYS A 37 -15.84 -7.57 33.08
C CYS A 37 -15.63 -7.16 34.57
N SER A 38 -15.04 -8.02 35.38
CA SER A 38 -14.72 -7.72 36.77
C SER A 38 -13.46 -6.85 36.96
N MET A 39 -12.64 -6.69 35.93
CA MET A 39 -11.36 -5.96 36.01
C MET A 39 -11.47 -4.46 35.66
N VAL A 40 -12.56 -4.06 35.00
CA VAL A 40 -12.80 -2.68 34.58
C VAL A 40 -14.24 -2.31 34.94
N LYS A 41 -14.43 -1.28 35.72
CA LYS A 41 -15.74 -0.85 36.22
C LYS A 41 -16.24 0.40 35.46
N ASP A 42 -17.54 0.46 35.20
CA ASP A 42 -18.20 1.56 34.48
C ASP A 42 -18.02 2.92 35.13
N SER A 43 -17.91 2.96 36.46
CA SER A 43 -17.72 4.21 37.25
C SER A 43 -16.35 4.87 37.05
N GLU A 44 -15.45 4.25 36.28
CA GLU A 44 -14.10 4.75 36.04
C GLU A 44 -13.94 5.44 34.68
N ALA A 45 -15.00 5.60 33.89
CA ALA A 45 -14.95 6.19 32.54
C ALA A 45 -15.84 7.42 32.38
N VAL A 46 -15.42 8.35 31.50
CA VAL A 46 -16.19 9.55 31.14
C VAL A 46 -17.34 9.15 30.20
N GLU A 47 -17.04 8.28 29.22
CA GLU A 47 -17.99 7.75 28.26
C GLU A 47 -18.02 6.22 28.32
N THR A 48 -19.20 5.64 28.16
CA THR A 48 -19.38 4.18 28.17
C THR A 48 -20.18 3.73 26.96
N VAL A 49 -19.77 2.62 26.35
CA VAL A 49 -20.47 1.96 25.24
C VAL A 49 -20.75 0.51 25.62
N ASP A 50 -22.04 0.15 25.68
CA ASP A 50 -22.44 -1.24 25.85
C ASP A 50 -22.32 -1.96 24.50
N GLY A 51 -21.42 -2.93 24.41
CA GLY A 51 -21.23 -3.74 23.21
C GLY A 51 -22.37 -4.74 22.94
N GLY A 52 -23.32 -4.91 23.87
CA GLY A 52 -24.51 -5.74 23.66
C GLY A 52 -24.20 -7.18 23.27
N ASP A 53 -23.10 -7.75 23.78
CA ASP A 53 -22.58 -9.07 23.40
C ASP A 53 -22.09 -9.16 21.92
N LEU A 54 -21.84 -8.02 21.26
CA LEU A 54 -21.24 -7.95 19.93
C LEU A 54 -19.73 -8.25 19.98
N TYR A 55 -19.16 -8.53 18.81
CA TYR A 55 -17.72 -8.69 18.67
C TYR A 55 -17.03 -7.33 18.64
N LEU A 56 -15.96 -7.20 19.42
CA LEU A 56 -15.06 -6.07 19.41
C LEU A 56 -13.68 -6.54 18.94
N ALA A 57 -13.21 -5.95 17.87
CA ALA A 57 -11.90 -6.22 17.28
C ALA A 57 -11.16 -4.89 17.03
N PRO A 58 -9.81 -4.89 16.84
CA PRO A 58 -9.10 -3.77 16.24
C PRO A 58 -9.73 -3.41 14.90
N GLY A 59 -9.70 -2.12 14.54
CA GLY A 59 -10.10 -1.71 13.20
C GLY A 59 -9.21 -2.35 12.14
N PHE A 60 -9.79 -2.67 10.99
CA PHE A 60 -9.06 -3.28 9.89
C PHE A 60 -8.10 -2.29 9.25
N ILE A 61 -6.97 -2.80 8.76
CA ILE A 61 -5.98 -2.06 7.97
C ILE A 61 -6.09 -2.54 6.53
N ASP A 62 -6.45 -1.62 5.62
CA ASP A 62 -6.40 -1.84 4.19
C ASP A 62 -5.03 -1.41 3.68
N ILE A 63 -4.16 -2.36 3.36
CA ILE A 63 -2.79 -2.10 2.91
C ILE A 63 -2.71 -1.79 1.42
N HIS A 64 -3.81 -1.93 0.68
CA HIS A 64 -3.82 -1.75 -0.77
C HIS A 64 -4.99 -0.88 -1.20
N SER A 65 -4.75 0.42 -1.27
CA SER A 65 -5.76 1.38 -1.72
C SER A 65 -5.16 2.45 -2.63
N HIS A 66 -6.04 3.13 -3.36
CA HIS A 66 -5.73 4.32 -4.15
C HIS A 66 -6.47 5.55 -3.59
N SER A 67 -6.69 5.56 -2.28
CA SER A 67 -7.40 6.65 -1.60
C SER A 67 -6.57 7.93 -1.49
N ASP A 68 -5.27 7.87 -1.67
CA ASP A 68 -4.39 9.04 -1.81
C ASP A 68 -4.87 10.03 -2.88
N ILE A 69 -5.52 9.54 -3.92
CA ILE A 69 -6.09 10.37 -5.01
C ILE A 69 -7.45 10.98 -4.60
N THR A 70 -8.19 10.32 -3.72
CA THR A 70 -9.60 10.67 -3.47
C THR A 70 -9.91 11.12 -2.05
N LEU A 71 -9.05 10.80 -1.08
CA LEU A 71 -9.31 11.02 0.34
C LEU A 71 -9.49 12.50 0.70
N MET A 72 -8.72 13.40 0.07
CA MET A 72 -8.87 14.83 0.30
C MET A 72 -10.20 15.38 -0.21
N LYS A 73 -10.76 14.79 -1.27
CA LYS A 73 -12.08 15.13 -1.80
C LYS A 73 -13.22 14.51 -1.01
N TYR A 74 -13.01 13.33 -0.45
CA TYR A 74 -14.00 12.53 0.29
C TYR A 74 -13.44 12.09 1.66
N PRO A 75 -13.13 13.05 2.56
CA PRO A 75 -12.44 12.75 3.82
C PRO A 75 -13.26 11.88 4.79
N GLN A 76 -14.58 11.77 4.62
CA GLN A 76 -15.41 10.89 5.43
C GLN A 76 -15.08 9.41 5.21
N ALA A 77 -14.47 9.05 4.07
CA ALA A 77 -14.09 7.67 3.75
C ALA A 77 -15.19 6.63 4.06
N GLU A 78 -16.46 6.98 3.78
CA GLU A 78 -17.64 6.21 4.21
C GLU A 78 -17.61 4.75 3.74
N SER A 79 -17.13 4.52 2.50
CA SER A 79 -16.99 3.17 1.95
C SER A 79 -16.01 2.29 2.74
N ARG A 80 -15.13 2.89 3.52
CA ARG A 80 -14.12 2.22 4.34
C ARG A 80 -14.60 2.06 5.78
N ILE A 81 -14.90 3.19 6.42
CA ILE A 81 -15.26 3.18 7.84
C ILE A 81 -16.51 2.34 8.14
N LEU A 82 -17.48 2.32 7.22
CA LEU A 82 -18.67 1.47 7.35
C LEU A 82 -18.40 -0.04 7.21
N GLN A 83 -17.24 -0.42 6.72
CA GLN A 83 -16.76 -1.81 6.69
C GLN A 83 -15.82 -2.15 7.86
N GLY A 84 -15.59 -1.19 8.78
CA GLY A 84 -14.67 -1.37 9.90
C GLY A 84 -13.19 -1.15 9.55
N ILE A 85 -12.88 -0.62 8.37
CA ILE A 85 -11.53 -0.21 8.00
C ILE A 85 -11.25 1.13 8.65
N THR A 86 -10.21 1.20 9.49
CA THR A 86 -9.82 2.40 10.24
C THR A 86 -8.47 2.96 9.82
N THR A 87 -7.75 2.22 8.97
CA THR A 87 -6.44 2.63 8.43
C THR A 87 -6.34 2.20 6.97
N GLU A 88 -5.87 3.10 6.11
CA GLU A 88 -5.61 2.84 4.70
C GLU A 88 -4.18 3.19 4.35
N ILE A 89 -3.59 2.41 3.45
CA ILE A 89 -2.29 2.70 2.83
C ILE A 89 -2.53 2.95 1.34
N GLY A 90 -2.26 4.18 0.90
CA GLY A 90 -2.31 4.60 -0.50
C GLY A 90 -0.94 4.51 -1.19
N GLY A 91 -0.85 5.01 -2.40
CA GLY A 91 0.41 5.02 -3.17
C GLY A 91 0.77 3.67 -3.79
N ASN A 92 -0.19 2.78 -3.95
CA ASN A 92 -0.01 1.43 -4.48
C ASN A 92 0.18 1.39 -6.00
N CYS A 93 0.59 0.25 -6.52
CA CYS A 93 0.72 -0.04 -7.96
C CYS A 93 1.62 0.94 -8.73
N GLY A 94 2.63 1.51 -8.07
CA GLY A 94 3.55 2.46 -8.68
C GLY A 94 2.97 3.87 -8.85
N MET A 95 1.78 4.12 -8.32
CA MET A 95 1.03 5.37 -8.44
C MET A 95 0.89 6.01 -7.07
N SER A 96 1.47 7.19 -6.87
CA SER A 96 1.32 7.95 -5.62
C SER A 96 1.11 9.43 -5.90
N ALA A 97 0.34 10.11 -5.03
CA ALA A 97 0.04 11.53 -5.14
C ALA A 97 1.26 12.44 -4.85
N ALA A 98 2.34 11.88 -4.37
CA ALA A 98 3.63 12.54 -4.15
C ALA A 98 4.78 11.54 -4.45
N PRO A 99 5.98 12.03 -4.82
CA PRO A 99 6.37 13.43 -5.01
C PRO A 99 5.80 14.09 -6.27
N VAL A 100 5.78 15.42 -6.28
CA VAL A 100 5.39 16.23 -7.45
C VAL A 100 6.57 17.09 -7.86
N SER A 101 7.02 16.93 -9.11
CA SER A 101 8.13 17.70 -9.65
C SER A 101 7.80 19.20 -9.74
N GLU A 102 8.79 20.07 -9.57
CA GLU A 102 8.69 21.51 -9.87
C GLU A 102 8.63 21.80 -11.37
N ASP A 103 9.04 20.85 -12.22
CA ASP A 103 8.93 20.97 -13.67
C ASP A 103 7.48 20.80 -14.11
N GLU A 104 6.91 21.84 -14.70
CA GLU A 104 5.52 21.89 -15.15
C GLU A 104 5.16 20.79 -16.18
N LYS A 105 6.13 20.34 -16.98
CA LYS A 105 5.91 19.21 -17.90
C LYS A 105 5.72 17.92 -17.11
N ARG A 106 6.61 17.64 -16.15
CA ARG A 106 6.53 16.44 -15.29
C ARG A 106 5.29 16.45 -14.42
N LYS A 107 4.89 17.61 -13.92
CA LYS A 107 3.64 17.76 -13.19
C LYS A 107 2.43 17.37 -14.04
N LYS A 108 2.34 17.86 -15.30
CA LYS A 108 1.26 17.48 -16.23
C LYS A 108 1.29 15.99 -16.59
N GLU A 109 2.47 15.41 -16.72
CA GLU A 109 2.61 13.97 -16.94
C GLU A 109 2.10 13.18 -15.73
N LEU A 110 2.36 13.64 -14.51
CA LEU A 110 1.81 13.05 -13.28
C LEU A 110 0.27 13.20 -13.23
N GLU A 111 -0.27 14.37 -13.56
CA GLU A 111 -1.71 14.59 -13.66
C GLU A 111 -2.38 13.62 -14.64
N ALA A 112 -1.74 13.37 -15.77
CA ALA A 112 -2.24 12.40 -16.74
C ALA A 112 -2.17 10.96 -16.21
N TYR A 113 -1.19 10.65 -15.35
CA TYR A 113 -0.97 9.33 -14.81
C TYR A 113 -1.91 8.95 -13.67
N ILE A 114 -2.14 9.85 -12.73
CA ILE A 114 -2.92 9.56 -11.52
C ILE A 114 -4.20 10.38 -11.39
N GLY A 115 -4.43 11.35 -12.25
CA GLY A 115 -5.62 12.21 -12.28
C GLY A 115 -5.35 13.66 -11.88
N GLU A 116 -6.27 14.54 -12.26
CA GLU A 116 -6.20 15.97 -11.94
C GLU A 116 -6.52 16.21 -10.46
N MET A 117 -5.59 16.89 -9.79
CA MET A 117 -5.74 17.40 -8.43
C MET A 117 -5.09 18.78 -8.32
N ASP A 118 -5.42 19.50 -7.27
CA ASP A 118 -4.75 20.75 -6.94
C ASP A 118 -3.44 20.45 -6.21
N TYR A 119 -2.40 20.11 -6.99
CA TYR A 119 -1.08 19.71 -6.49
C TYR A 119 -0.32 20.93 -5.98
N ASP A 120 -0.56 21.31 -4.73
CA ASP A 120 0.13 22.41 -4.03
C ASP A 120 1.19 21.87 -3.02
N TRP A 121 1.75 20.71 -3.30
CA TRP A 121 2.83 20.06 -2.56
C TRP A 121 3.86 19.47 -3.52
N HIS A 122 5.08 19.27 -3.03
CA HIS A 122 6.18 18.66 -3.78
C HIS A 122 6.69 17.38 -3.14
N THR A 123 6.64 17.27 -1.81
CA THR A 123 7.17 16.12 -1.08
C THR A 123 6.05 15.26 -0.46
N VAL A 124 6.39 14.03 -0.09
CA VAL A 124 5.48 13.13 0.65
C VAL A 124 5.05 13.76 1.98
N GLY A 125 5.98 14.41 2.68
CA GLY A 125 5.67 15.06 3.96
C GLY A 125 4.70 16.23 3.82
N GLU A 126 4.79 17.00 2.75
CA GLU A 126 3.83 18.07 2.44
C GLU A 126 2.45 17.49 2.10
N PHE A 127 2.40 16.45 1.28
CA PHE A 127 1.17 15.73 0.96
C PHE A 127 0.49 15.17 2.21
N LEU A 128 1.23 14.47 3.07
CA LEU A 128 0.68 13.92 4.33
C LEU A 128 0.12 15.02 5.24
N LYS A 129 0.76 16.19 5.30
CA LYS A 129 0.23 17.35 6.03
C LYS A 129 -1.10 17.84 5.44
N LYS A 130 -1.25 17.83 4.10
CA LYS A 130 -2.52 18.18 3.44
C LYS A 130 -3.62 17.18 3.77
N VAL A 131 -3.33 15.89 3.70
CA VAL A 131 -4.27 14.84 4.11
C VAL A 131 -4.69 15.04 5.57
N GLN A 132 -3.75 15.30 6.48
CA GLN A 132 -4.06 15.54 7.88
C GLN A 132 -4.97 16.77 8.09
N GLN A 133 -4.80 17.84 7.31
CA GLN A 133 -5.64 19.03 7.37
C GLN A 133 -7.09 18.75 6.97
N CYS A 134 -7.33 17.79 6.08
CA CYS A 134 -8.67 17.36 5.69
C CYS A 134 -9.39 16.55 6.77
N ARG A 135 -8.70 16.13 7.84
CA ARG A 135 -9.24 15.35 8.97
C ARG A 135 -10.05 14.14 8.51
N PRO A 136 -9.44 13.20 7.77
CA PRO A 136 -10.15 12.03 7.29
C PRO A 136 -10.67 11.17 8.46
N SER A 137 -11.74 10.41 8.20
CA SER A 137 -12.34 9.50 9.19
C SER A 137 -11.51 8.24 9.44
N VAL A 138 -10.48 8.01 8.62
CA VAL A 138 -9.52 6.89 8.74
C VAL A 138 -8.11 7.42 8.98
N ASN A 139 -7.26 6.61 9.60
CA ASN A 139 -5.82 6.88 9.56
C ASN A 139 -5.32 6.61 8.13
N PHE A 140 -4.36 7.40 7.70
CA PHE A 140 -3.81 7.28 6.37
C PHE A 140 -2.28 7.22 6.41
N GLY A 141 -1.72 6.31 5.63
CA GLY A 141 -0.31 6.24 5.28
C GLY A 141 -0.14 6.06 3.79
N THR A 142 1.07 6.20 3.28
CA THR A 142 1.34 6.09 1.85
C THR A 142 2.60 5.28 1.57
N GLU A 143 2.59 4.58 0.45
CA GLU A 143 3.78 4.13 -0.27
C GLU A 143 4.20 5.24 -1.23
N VAL A 144 5.42 5.19 -1.73
CA VAL A 144 5.85 6.03 -2.84
C VAL A 144 5.90 5.21 -4.12
N GLY A 145 5.22 5.69 -5.16
CA GLY A 145 5.11 4.98 -6.44
C GLY A 145 6.40 5.09 -7.27
N HIS A 146 6.97 3.96 -7.67
CA HIS A 146 8.09 3.90 -8.61
C HIS A 146 7.76 4.61 -9.94
N GLY A 147 6.53 4.43 -10.48
CA GLY A 147 6.09 5.16 -11.66
C GLY A 147 6.07 6.68 -11.43
N THR A 148 5.62 7.13 -10.25
CA THR A 148 5.65 8.54 -9.86
C THR A 148 7.08 9.07 -9.75
N ILE A 149 8.02 8.29 -9.17
CA ILE A 149 9.46 8.65 -9.13
C ILE A 149 10.03 8.76 -10.54
N ARG A 150 9.76 7.77 -11.41
CA ARG A 150 10.22 7.82 -12.82
C ARG A 150 9.69 9.04 -13.55
N ILE A 151 8.41 9.39 -13.39
CA ILE A 151 7.82 10.58 -13.99
C ILE A 151 8.53 11.84 -13.51
N ALA A 152 8.84 11.95 -12.23
CA ALA A 152 9.53 13.11 -11.68
C ALA A 152 10.92 13.33 -12.30
N VAL A 153 11.66 12.26 -12.62
CA VAL A 153 13.02 12.32 -13.16
C VAL A 153 13.01 12.29 -14.70
N MET A 154 12.41 11.28 -15.30
CA MET A 154 12.55 11.02 -16.74
C MET A 154 11.21 11.05 -17.52
N GLY A 155 10.05 11.19 -16.84
CA GLY A 155 8.73 11.17 -17.49
C GLY A 155 8.37 9.80 -18.04
N PHE A 156 7.71 9.78 -19.20
CA PHE A 156 7.27 8.55 -19.87
C PHE A 156 8.29 8.01 -20.89
N GLU A 157 9.58 8.32 -20.73
CA GLU A 157 10.58 7.81 -21.67
C GLU A 157 10.70 6.29 -21.59
N ASN A 158 10.55 5.62 -22.76
CA ASN A 158 10.69 4.16 -22.89
C ASN A 158 12.17 3.78 -23.02
N ARG A 159 12.90 3.86 -21.94
CA ARG A 159 14.31 3.45 -21.81
C ARG A 159 14.66 3.19 -20.36
N LYS A 160 15.77 2.56 -20.12
CA LYS A 160 16.37 2.46 -18.79
C LYS A 160 16.82 3.82 -18.28
N ALA A 161 16.82 4.01 -16.98
CA ALA A 161 17.48 5.13 -16.34
C ALA A 161 18.99 5.04 -16.55
N ASP A 162 19.65 6.17 -16.75
CA ASP A 162 21.09 6.24 -16.65
C ASP A 162 21.56 6.40 -15.18
N ASP A 163 22.87 6.37 -14.96
CA ASP A 163 23.42 6.40 -13.59
C ASP A 163 23.03 7.69 -12.83
N THR A 164 22.94 8.83 -13.52
CA THR A 164 22.53 10.10 -12.90
C THR A 164 21.05 10.09 -12.53
N GLU A 165 20.22 9.62 -13.44
CA GLU A 165 18.77 9.47 -13.21
C GLU A 165 18.47 8.46 -12.08
N MET A 166 19.25 7.39 -12.02
CA MET A 166 19.15 6.41 -10.93
C MET A 166 19.50 7.05 -9.58
N ASP A 167 20.56 7.85 -9.51
CA ASP A 167 20.93 8.56 -8.27
C ASP A 167 19.84 9.56 -7.87
N GLU A 168 19.25 10.30 -8.83
CA GLU A 168 18.11 11.19 -8.56
C GLU A 168 16.87 10.44 -8.06
N MET A 169 16.54 9.29 -8.65
CA MET A 169 15.43 8.44 -8.18
C MET A 169 15.65 7.91 -6.76
N LYS A 170 16.90 7.52 -6.41
CA LYS A 170 17.25 7.11 -5.04
C LYS A 170 17.10 8.24 -4.05
N ASP A 171 17.54 9.46 -4.42
CA ASP A 171 17.41 10.64 -3.56
C ASP A 171 15.93 10.97 -3.30
N ILE A 172 15.09 10.90 -4.33
CA ILE A 172 13.65 11.09 -4.20
C ILE A 172 13.04 10.01 -3.28
N LEU A 173 13.43 8.75 -3.46
CA LEU A 173 12.95 7.63 -2.63
C LEU A 173 13.36 7.81 -1.17
N ARG A 174 14.63 8.13 -0.89
CA ARG A 174 15.13 8.39 0.48
C ARG A 174 14.34 9.51 1.15
N ASN A 175 14.17 10.64 0.45
CA ASN A 175 13.39 11.77 0.96
C ASN A 175 11.94 11.36 1.28
N ALA A 176 11.30 10.58 0.42
CA ALA A 176 9.96 10.08 0.66
C ALA A 176 9.86 9.17 1.89
N LEU A 177 10.86 8.30 2.10
CA LEU A 177 10.94 7.43 3.27
C LEU A 177 11.22 8.22 4.55
N GLU A 178 12.08 9.24 4.52
CA GLU A 178 12.32 10.16 5.63
C GLU A 178 11.07 10.97 5.99
N ASP A 179 10.27 11.33 5.01
CA ASP A 179 8.97 12.01 5.18
C ASP A 179 7.88 11.10 5.73
N GLY A 180 8.10 9.77 5.79
CA GLY A 180 7.23 8.80 6.42
C GLY A 180 6.47 7.89 5.46
N ALA A 181 6.90 7.73 4.22
CA ALA A 181 6.40 6.66 3.35
C ALA A 181 6.77 5.29 3.93
N PHE A 182 5.84 4.33 3.86
CA PHE A 182 6.03 2.99 4.42
C PHE A 182 6.77 2.03 3.49
N ALA A 183 6.73 2.30 2.18
CA ALA A 183 7.22 1.38 1.16
C ALA A 183 7.48 2.11 -0.17
N MET A 184 8.16 1.43 -1.08
CA MET A 184 8.10 1.73 -2.51
C MET A 184 7.17 0.74 -3.19
N SER A 185 6.22 1.24 -3.99
CA SER A 185 5.35 0.42 -4.82
C SER A 185 5.75 0.46 -6.30
N SER A 186 5.51 -0.60 -7.04
CA SER A 186 5.63 -0.61 -8.50
C SER A 186 4.37 -1.11 -9.19
N GLY A 187 4.13 -0.65 -10.43
CA GLY A 187 3.08 -1.13 -11.31
C GLY A 187 3.67 -1.45 -12.68
N LEU A 188 4.10 -2.70 -12.87
CA LEU A 188 4.93 -3.10 -13.99
C LEU A 188 4.16 -3.45 -15.26
N ILE A 189 2.84 -3.31 -15.25
CA ILE A 189 1.99 -3.37 -16.45
C ILE A 189 1.66 -1.97 -17.00
N TYR A 190 1.97 -0.92 -16.23
CA TYR A 190 1.64 0.45 -16.61
C TYR A 190 2.89 1.23 -17.04
N PRO A 191 2.81 2.06 -18.12
CA PRO A 191 3.83 3.08 -18.35
C PRO A 191 3.86 4.09 -17.19
N PRO A 192 5.04 4.61 -16.78
CA PRO A 192 6.36 4.25 -17.25
C PRO A 192 7.00 3.07 -16.51
N GLY A 193 6.32 2.45 -15.54
CA GLY A 193 6.86 1.34 -14.74
C GLY A 193 7.22 0.12 -15.59
N CYS A 194 6.45 -0.17 -16.64
CA CYS A 194 6.72 -1.30 -17.52
C CYS A 194 8.04 -1.20 -18.31
N TYR A 195 8.60 0.00 -18.44
CA TYR A 195 9.88 0.24 -19.12
C TYR A 195 11.12 -0.05 -18.27
N SER A 196 10.92 -0.21 -16.97
CA SER A 196 11.99 -0.62 -16.06
C SER A 196 12.31 -2.09 -16.16
N ASP A 197 13.53 -2.45 -15.81
CA ASP A 197 13.92 -3.85 -15.65
C ASP A 197 14.11 -4.24 -14.17
N THR A 198 14.41 -5.51 -13.97
CA THR A 198 14.66 -6.08 -12.63
C THR A 198 15.85 -5.42 -11.93
N ASP A 199 16.84 -4.91 -12.69
CA ASP A 199 18.04 -4.30 -12.13
C ASP A 199 17.71 -2.95 -11.52
N GLU A 200 16.97 -2.08 -12.21
CA GLU A 200 16.50 -0.79 -11.72
C GLU A 200 15.67 -0.96 -10.42
N LEU A 201 14.72 -1.88 -10.42
CA LEU A 201 13.87 -2.13 -9.27
C LEU A 201 14.62 -2.68 -8.07
N ALA A 202 15.58 -3.59 -8.30
CA ALA A 202 16.42 -4.14 -7.24
C ALA A 202 17.31 -3.09 -6.62
N GLU A 203 17.93 -2.24 -7.45
CA GLU A 203 18.83 -1.18 -7.01
C GLU A 203 18.11 -0.09 -6.20
N LEU A 204 16.91 0.32 -6.61
CA LEU A 204 16.08 1.23 -5.81
C LEU A 204 15.62 0.56 -4.51
N SER A 205 15.25 -0.71 -4.56
CA SER A 205 14.80 -1.44 -3.37
C SER A 205 15.89 -1.65 -2.32
N GLU A 206 17.18 -1.51 -2.66
CA GLU A 206 18.30 -1.55 -1.71
C GLU A 206 18.25 -0.43 -0.66
N GLU A 207 17.55 0.66 -0.95
CA GLU A 207 17.36 1.77 -0.01
C GLU A 207 16.36 1.44 1.12
N LEU A 208 15.41 0.53 0.89
CA LEU A 208 14.27 0.28 1.77
C LEU A 208 14.62 -0.30 3.14
N PRO A 209 15.55 -1.28 3.27
CA PRO A 209 15.85 -1.90 4.56
C PRO A 209 16.36 -0.92 5.61
N ALA A 210 17.09 0.15 5.21
CA ALA A 210 17.61 1.16 6.13
C ALA A 210 16.50 1.92 6.88
N TYR A 211 15.30 1.98 6.30
CA TYR A 211 14.12 2.65 6.85
C TYR A 211 13.10 1.67 7.42
N GLY A 212 13.35 0.37 7.38
CA GLY A 212 12.37 -0.66 7.75
C GLY A 212 11.18 -0.72 6.79
N ALA A 213 11.36 -0.24 5.56
CA ALA A 213 10.37 -0.20 4.50
C ALA A 213 10.39 -1.48 3.65
N PHE A 214 9.33 -1.71 2.88
CA PHE A 214 9.18 -2.87 2.01
C PHE A 214 8.96 -2.48 0.54
N TYR A 215 9.14 -3.43 -0.35
CA TYR A 215 8.79 -3.32 -1.76
C TYR A 215 7.42 -3.95 -2.01
N ALA A 216 6.47 -3.20 -2.58
CA ALA A 216 5.18 -3.70 -3.03
C ALA A 216 5.12 -3.72 -4.56
N THR A 217 4.48 -4.72 -5.16
CA THR A 217 4.46 -4.79 -6.63
C THR A 217 3.15 -5.28 -7.21
N HIS A 218 2.53 -4.44 -8.06
CA HIS A 218 1.69 -4.92 -9.14
C HIS A 218 2.63 -5.52 -10.19
N MET A 219 2.66 -6.84 -10.25
CA MET A 219 3.62 -7.59 -11.06
C MET A 219 3.49 -7.27 -12.55
N ARG A 220 4.55 -7.58 -13.30
CA ARG A 220 4.64 -7.31 -14.74
C ARG A 220 3.59 -8.03 -15.58
N GLU A 221 3.12 -9.18 -15.11
CA GLU A 221 2.11 -9.97 -15.80
C GLU A 221 1.39 -10.88 -14.79
N GLU A 222 0.07 -10.98 -14.92
CA GLU A 222 -0.78 -11.73 -13.99
C GLU A 222 -1.53 -12.89 -14.66
N GLY A 223 -1.29 -13.14 -15.95
CA GLY A 223 -1.91 -14.19 -16.74
C GLY A 223 -0.99 -15.38 -16.99
N GLU A 224 -0.58 -15.56 -18.24
CA GLU A 224 0.18 -16.75 -18.66
C GLU A 224 1.62 -16.77 -18.12
N LYS A 225 2.24 -15.59 -17.96
CA LYS A 225 3.60 -15.41 -17.43
C LYS A 225 3.66 -15.07 -15.93
N VAL A 226 2.56 -15.23 -15.21
CA VAL A 226 2.48 -14.91 -13.77
C VAL A 226 3.58 -15.60 -12.94
N ILE A 227 3.97 -16.82 -13.31
CA ILE A 227 5.04 -17.56 -12.64
C ILE A 227 6.38 -16.83 -12.75
N ASP A 228 6.69 -16.28 -13.93
CA ASP A 228 7.93 -15.53 -14.15
C ASP A 228 7.89 -14.19 -13.42
N SER A 229 6.74 -13.53 -13.36
CA SER A 229 6.54 -12.30 -12.61
C SER A 229 6.71 -12.49 -11.10
N VAL A 230 6.21 -13.59 -10.53
CA VAL A 230 6.44 -13.92 -9.12
C VAL A 230 7.93 -14.19 -8.86
N LYS A 231 8.63 -14.88 -9.77
CA LYS A 231 10.08 -15.09 -9.66
C LYS A 231 10.87 -13.78 -9.74
N GLU A 232 10.48 -12.85 -10.64
CA GLU A 232 11.06 -11.52 -10.73
C GLU A 232 10.93 -10.76 -9.40
N ALA A 233 9.73 -10.70 -8.83
CA ALA A 233 9.49 -10.05 -7.54
C ALA A 233 10.34 -10.65 -6.40
N ILE A 234 10.40 -11.98 -6.31
CA ILE A 234 11.24 -12.69 -5.32
C ILE A 234 12.73 -12.42 -5.57
N GLN A 235 13.16 -12.30 -6.84
CA GLN A 235 14.55 -11.97 -7.17
C GLN A 235 14.91 -10.54 -6.72
N ILE A 236 14.02 -9.57 -6.90
CA ILE A 236 14.20 -8.19 -6.41
C ILE A 236 14.37 -8.19 -4.88
N CYS A 237 13.45 -8.85 -4.15
CA CYS A 237 13.55 -9.01 -2.70
C CYS A 237 14.89 -9.65 -2.26
N ARG A 238 15.30 -10.71 -2.92
CA ARG A 238 16.55 -11.42 -2.59
C ARG A 238 17.80 -10.56 -2.81
N ARG A 239 17.80 -9.75 -3.85
CA ARG A 239 18.95 -8.87 -4.19
C ARG A 239 19.02 -7.67 -3.28
N SER A 240 17.89 -7.03 -3.03
CA SER A 240 17.82 -5.80 -2.23
C SER A 240 17.85 -6.04 -0.72
N GLY A 241 17.44 -7.22 -0.27
CA GLY A 241 17.21 -7.49 1.15
C GLY A 241 15.95 -6.84 1.71
N ALA A 242 15.15 -6.14 0.89
CA ALA A 242 13.89 -5.55 1.31
C ALA A 242 12.78 -6.60 1.46
N PRO A 243 11.90 -6.51 2.46
CA PRO A 243 10.67 -7.30 2.49
C PRO A 243 9.83 -7.06 1.23
N LEU A 244 9.06 -8.06 0.81
CA LEU A 244 8.24 -8.02 -0.40
C LEU A 244 6.76 -8.18 -0.06
N ASN A 245 5.91 -7.34 -0.64
CA ASN A 245 4.47 -7.58 -0.75
C ASN A 245 4.07 -7.73 -2.22
N ILE A 246 3.52 -8.89 -2.59
CA ILE A 246 2.94 -9.12 -3.92
C ILE A 246 1.51 -8.61 -3.89
N SER A 247 1.27 -7.50 -4.57
CA SER A 247 -0.01 -6.78 -4.57
C SER A 247 -1.09 -7.59 -5.27
N HIS A 248 -2.31 -7.62 -4.68
CA HIS A 248 -3.53 -8.22 -5.24
C HIS A 248 -3.27 -9.52 -6.01
N HIS A 249 -2.49 -10.44 -5.42
CA HIS A 249 -2.05 -11.67 -6.05
C HIS A 249 -3.23 -12.45 -6.65
N LYS A 250 -3.18 -12.65 -7.96
CA LYS A 250 -4.17 -13.40 -8.73
C LYS A 250 -3.57 -14.04 -9.97
N VAL A 251 -4.33 -14.89 -10.60
CA VAL A 251 -3.99 -15.48 -11.91
C VAL A 251 -5.13 -15.24 -12.87
N ILE A 252 -4.90 -14.39 -13.88
CA ILE A 252 -5.85 -14.09 -14.96
C ILE A 252 -5.58 -15.01 -16.13
N SER A 253 -6.03 -16.26 -16.06
CA SER A 253 -5.87 -17.24 -17.13
C SER A 253 -7.07 -18.17 -17.18
N LYS A 254 -7.61 -18.41 -18.39
CA LYS A 254 -8.74 -19.33 -18.58
C LYS A 254 -8.38 -20.79 -18.31
N ASP A 255 -7.21 -21.20 -18.78
CA ASP A 255 -6.83 -22.63 -18.80
C ASP A 255 -5.82 -22.99 -17.72
N GLY A 256 -5.06 -22.03 -17.23
CA GLY A 256 -3.96 -22.22 -16.28
C GLY A 256 -4.28 -21.86 -14.83
N PHE A 257 -5.40 -21.23 -14.54
CA PHE A 257 -5.73 -20.62 -13.24
C PHE A 257 -5.32 -21.48 -12.02
N ARG A 258 -5.91 -22.67 -11.90
CA ARG A 258 -5.65 -23.52 -10.72
C ARG A 258 -4.23 -24.05 -10.63
N LYS A 259 -3.59 -24.32 -11.77
CA LYS A 259 -2.23 -24.85 -11.84
C LYS A 259 -1.22 -23.74 -11.50
N SER A 260 -1.34 -22.60 -12.14
CA SER A 260 -0.43 -21.48 -11.95
C SER A 260 -0.55 -20.89 -10.54
N CYS A 261 -1.76 -20.79 -9.97
CA CYS A 261 -1.97 -20.34 -8.60
C CYS A 261 -1.24 -21.24 -7.58
N LYS A 262 -1.31 -22.56 -7.72
CA LYS A 262 -0.54 -23.48 -6.86
C LYS A 262 0.97 -23.26 -6.98
N VAL A 263 1.46 -23.08 -8.21
CA VAL A 263 2.91 -22.87 -8.43
C VAL A 263 3.36 -21.55 -7.81
N THR A 264 2.61 -20.46 -8.02
CA THR A 264 2.97 -19.14 -7.46
C THR A 264 2.92 -19.15 -5.93
N THR A 265 1.91 -19.79 -5.33
CA THR A 265 1.84 -19.95 -3.86
C THR A 265 3.02 -20.75 -3.34
N SER A 266 3.39 -21.88 -3.99
CA SER A 266 4.58 -22.65 -3.58
C SER A 266 5.87 -21.86 -3.68
N LEU A 267 6.05 -21.02 -4.73
CA LEU A 267 7.22 -20.15 -4.86
C LEU A 267 7.32 -19.13 -3.71
N ILE A 268 6.18 -18.57 -3.28
CA ILE A 268 6.11 -17.65 -2.15
C ILE A 268 6.46 -18.40 -0.86
N GLU A 269 5.92 -19.60 -0.64
CA GLU A 269 6.22 -20.43 0.53
C GLU A 269 7.70 -20.82 0.58
N GLU A 270 8.26 -21.29 -0.52
CA GLU A 270 9.70 -21.62 -0.66
C GLU A 270 10.59 -20.39 -0.38
N ALA A 271 10.21 -19.21 -0.86
CA ALA A 271 10.94 -17.97 -0.57
C ALA A 271 10.93 -17.67 0.92
N ARG A 272 9.77 -17.79 1.59
CA ARG A 272 9.66 -17.62 3.05
C ARG A 272 10.48 -18.65 3.84
N GLU A 273 10.44 -19.92 3.44
CA GLU A 273 11.25 -20.99 4.04
C GLU A 273 12.75 -20.73 3.88
N SER A 274 13.17 -20.05 2.80
CA SER A 274 14.55 -19.62 2.58
C SER A 274 14.96 -18.40 3.42
N GLY A 275 14.06 -17.84 4.23
CA GLY A 275 14.31 -16.71 5.12
C GLY A 275 14.01 -15.33 4.53
N LEU A 276 13.38 -15.24 3.34
CA LEU A 276 12.91 -13.99 2.79
C LEU A 276 11.58 -13.58 3.43
N ASP A 277 11.39 -12.29 3.69
CA ASP A 277 10.12 -11.75 4.16
C ASP A 277 9.23 -11.42 2.95
N VAL A 278 8.33 -12.36 2.63
CA VAL A 278 7.42 -12.26 1.48
C VAL A 278 5.98 -12.41 1.96
N THR A 279 5.16 -11.45 1.58
CA THR A 279 3.70 -11.41 1.81
C THR A 279 2.95 -11.21 0.50
N ALA A 280 1.66 -11.36 0.52
CA ALA A 280 0.78 -11.02 -0.58
C ALA A 280 -0.56 -10.53 -0.04
N ASP A 281 -1.19 -9.61 -0.73
CA ASP A 281 -2.56 -9.18 -0.47
C ASP A 281 -3.53 -9.68 -1.54
N GLN A 282 -4.82 -9.63 -1.24
CA GLN A 282 -5.86 -9.99 -2.17
C GLN A 282 -7.19 -9.32 -1.79
N TYR A 283 -7.94 -8.88 -2.78
CA TYR A 283 -9.29 -8.35 -2.60
C TYR A 283 -10.36 -9.47 -2.60
N PRO A 284 -11.48 -9.31 -1.88
CA PRO A 284 -12.51 -10.34 -1.74
C PRO A 284 -13.61 -10.26 -2.82
N TYR A 285 -13.26 -9.93 -4.07
CA TYR A 285 -14.22 -9.76 -5.17
C TYR A 285 -13.93 -10.70 -6.33
N CYS A 286 -14.96 -11.04 -7.11
CA CYS A 286 -14.85 -11.86 -8.33
C CYS A 286 -14.59 -11.02 -9.58
N ALA A 287 -14.25 -9.74 -9.43
CA ALA A 287 -13.95 -8.81 -10.49
C ALA A 287 -12.77 -7.94 -10.09
N SER A 288 -12.04 -7.41 -11.06
CA SER A 288 -10.97 -6.43 -10.87
C SER A 288 -11.31 -5.13 -11.59
N SER A 289 -10.64 -4.05 -11.19
CA SER A 289 -10.67 -2.75 -11.85
C SER A 289 -9.25 -2.31 -12.14
N THR A 290 -9.04 -1.80 -13.34
CA THR A 290 -7.75 -1.25 -13.76
C THR A 290 -7.97 -0.19 -14.84
N THR A 291 -6.91 0.52 -15.22
CA THR A 291 -6.96 1.53 -16.28
C THR A 291 -6.94 0.87 -17.67
N MET A 292 -7.46 1.57 -18.69
CA MET A 292 -7.56 1.04 -20.07
C MET A 292 -6.20 0.77 -20.70
N ASP A 293 -5.20 1.53 -20.34
CA ASP A 293 -3.80 1.44 -20.81
C ASP A 293 -3.17 0.08 -20.52
N SER A 294 -3.55 -0.60 -19.43
CA SER A 294 -3.09 -1.97 -19.16
C SER A 294 -3.46 -2.99 -20.24
N ASN A 295 -4.39 -2.65 -21.13
CA ASN A 295 -4.83 -3.48 -22.25
C ASN A 295 -4.25 -3.05 -23.61
N ILE A 296 -3.44 -1.99 -23.61
CA ILE A 296 -2.82 -1.43 -24.82
C ILE A 296 -1.38 -1.92 -24.88
N PRO A 297 -0.90 -2.43 -26.02
CA PRO A 297 0.49 -2.87 -26.15
C PRO A 297 1.48 -1.72 -25.90
N GLU A 298 2.60 -2.02 -25.25
CA GLU A 298 3.63 -1.03 -24.86
C GLU A 298 4.11 -0.15 -26.01
N TRP A 299 4.22 -0.71 -27.25
CA TRP A 299 4.65 0.04 -28.42
C TRP A 299 3.70 1.19 -28.81
N ALA A 300 2.44 1.13 -28.38
CA ALA A 300 1.45 2.19 -28.68
C ALA A 300 1.67 3.47 -27.83
N PHE A 301 2.49 3.37 -26.80
CA PHE A 301 2.87 4.50 -25.93
C PHE A 301 4.23 5.10 -26.31
N GLU A 302 4.86 4.68 -27.41
CA GLU A 302 6.07 5.30 -27.92
C GLU A 302 5.78 6.77 -28.27
N GLY A 303 6.38 7.71 -27.50
CA GLY A 303 6.16 9.15 -27.66
C GLY A 303 5.29 9.81 -26.59
N GLY A 304 4.87 9.06 -25.59
CA GLY A 304 4.08 9.51 -24.44
C GLY A 304 2.60 9.07 -24.50
N MET A 305 1.92 9.28 -23.37
CA MET A 305 0.46 9.10 -23.30
C MET A 305 -0.28 10.30 -23.86
#